data_3eeb3fa4b23e54c6f6011e6eeafcbc58
#
_entry.id   3eeb3fa4b23e54c6f6011e6eeafcbc58
#
_cell.length_a   1.000
_cell.length_b   1.000
_cell.length_c   1.000
_cell.angle_alpha   90.00
_cell.angle_beta   90.00
_cell.angle_gamma   90.00
#
_symmetry.space_group_name_H-M   'P 1'
#
loop_
_entity.id
_entity.type
_entity.pdbx_description
1 polymer ?
#
loop_
_entity_poly.entity_id
_entity_poly.type
_entity_poly.pdbx_seq_one_letter_code
_entity_poly.pdbx_strand_id
1 'polypeptide(L)'
;MDGNSGPERQVVMDRRSLLRAGAGLLGGLTVVSLTSACSAVESGSGGGGKSGVGSPTKTQPTDKYVRSDKAGAKSPLAFQLGLCMVQVQGAIKQFADAAQAAAEPFDLETFISVNASNSAKAVSQMNSFLQRQVGMVFAQDLNPAAQVPVLKNAINQGVGTSAFNMPAHLQMTASQYEIGKQAAQGTLDYIAKNLNNEAKIVHFNFDYNEAVAPRDKGWREVMANKPPGVQIIADIPGNPETQEKGNTAMASILQKDPDVNVVDGGDTLVLGALSALRAAGRGSDKNLALFGVNGDPQAVEEVKSGGPYKATYAFNFAILGTLLSDMSDRWLKGLNIPMLAVVPAVPIDSPAAIEEYNKSIADPAAVYETAEGTYFNLYGSTSYATRGTYFDGKVI
;
A
#
# COMPACT_ATOMS: atom_id res chain seq x y z
N MET A 1 50.11 -29.59 -26.32
CA MET A 1 50.81 -28.36 -25.94
C MET A 1 49.82 -27.64 -25.05
N ASP A 2 49.78 -28.05 -23.84
CA ASP A 2 50.38 -27.46 -22.62
C ASP A 2 49.85 -26.04 -22.42
N GLY A 3 49.09 -25.74 -21.45
CA GLY A 3 48.78 -26.30 -20.12
C GLY A 3 48.66 -25.13 -19.17
N ASN A 4 48.40 -25.36 -18.08
CA ASN A 4 48.63 -24.60 -16.85
C ASN A 4 47.47 -23.70 -16.34
N SER A 5 46.55 -24.36 -15.64
CA SER A 5 45.67 -23.78 -14.64
C SER A 5 46.35 -23.81 -13.27
N GLY A 6 46.67 -22.65 -12.70
CA GLY A 6 47.13 -22.51 -11.31
C GLY A 6 45.95 -22.44 -10.32
N PRO A 7 46.12 -22.93 -9.08
CA PRO A 7 45.03 -23.05 -8.12
C PRO A 7 44.71 -21.75 -7.37
N GLU A 8 43.41 -21.41 -7.30
CA GLU A 8 42.90 -20.38 -6.39
C GLU A 8 43.08 -20.77 -4.93
N ARG A 9 43.76 -19.92 -4.17
CA ARG A 9 43.87 -20.04 -2.72
C ARG A 9 42.60 -19.50 -2.04
N GLN A 10 41.82 -20.39 -1.46
CA GLN A 10 40.82 -20.05 -0.45
C GLN A 10 41.52 -19.62 0.84
N VAL A 11 41.26 -18.37 1.26
CA VAL A 11 41.64 -17.87 2.58
C VAL A 11 40.55 -18.24 3.57
N VAL A 12 40.81 -19.26 4.39
CA VAL A 12 39.97 -19.62 5.52
C VAL A 12 40.38 -18.73 6.70
N MET A 13 39.48 -17.81 7.11
CA MET A 13 39.64 -17.04 8.34
C MET A 13 39.20 -17.86 9.55
N ASP A 14 40.11 -18.11 10.45
CA ASP A 14 39.93 -18.82 11.71
C ASP A 14 39.21 -17.94 12.76
N ARG A 15 38.15 -18.50 13.36
CA ARG A 15 37.21 -17.82 14.29
C ARG A 15 37.74 -17.66 15.74
N ARG A 16 39.04 -17.79 16.00
CA ARG A 16 39.57 -17.86 17.37
C ARG A 16 40.38 -16.68 17.89
N SER A 17 40.47 -15.55 17.17
CA SER A 17 41.36 -14.45 17.59
C SER A 17 40.68 -13.15 18.04
N LEU A 18 39.40 -13.14 18.47
CA LEU A 18 38.69 -11.93 18.93
C LEU A 18 38.16 -12.02 20.38
N LEU A 19 38.94 -12.66 21.28
CA LEU A 19 38.64 -12.64 22.72
C LEU A 19 39.91 -12.45 23.51
N ARG A 20 40.48 -11.24 23.59
CA ARG A 20 41.36 -10.74 24.65
C ARG A 20 41.72 -9.27 24.46
N ALA A 21 41.08 -8.41 25.26
CA ALA A 21 41.50 -7.13 25.83
C ALA A 21 40.23 -6.31 26.10
N GLY A 22 39.89 -5.96 27.26
CA GLY A 22 40.44 -5.41 28.42
C GLY A 22 39.43 -5.22 29.51
N ALA A 23 39.74 -5.71 30.66
CA ALA A 23 39.09 -5.38 31.91
C ALA A 23 39.70 -4.09 32.48
N GLY A 24 38.86 -3.29 33.12
CA GLY A 24 39.33 -2.28 34.07
C GLY A 24 38.68 -0.91 33.92
N LEU A 25 37.70 -0.58 34.73
CA LEU A 25 37.73 0.41 35.78
C LEU A 25 36.31 0.74 36.29
N LEU A 26 36.10 0.38 37.53
CA LEU A 26 35.00 0.80 38.41
C LEU A 26 35.13 2.30 38.75
N GLY A 27 34.04 3.02 38.84
CA GLY A 27 34.05 4.33 39.51
C GLY A 27 32.79 5.18 39.33
N GLY A 28 31.93 5.23 40.34
CA GLY A 28 31.17 6.46 40.64
C GLY A 28 29.71 6.53 40.25
N LEU A 29 28.84 5.99 41.10
CA LEU A 29 27.43 6.42 41.21
C LEU A 29 27.36 7.85 41.76
N THR A 30 26.71 8.76 41.06
CA THR A 30 26.03 9.92 41.67
C THR A 30 24.62 10.03 41.08
N VAL A 31 23.66 9.72 41.94
CA VAL A 31 22.23 9.98 41.75
C VAL A 31 22.02 11.48 41.95
N VAL A 32 21.55 12.18 40.93
CA VAL A 32 20.98 13.54 41.09
C VAL A 32 19.50 13.47 40.74
N SER A 33 18.70 13.46 41.77
CA SER A 33 17.27 13.76 41.74
C SER A 33 17.07 15.23 41.43
N LEU A 34 16.36 15.55 40.34
CA LEU A 34 15.85 16.87 40.07
C LEU A 34 14.32 16.85 40.04
N THR A 35 13.78 17.45 41.07
CA THR A 35 12.39 17.77 41.34
C THR A 35 11.83 18.76 40.31
N SER A 36 10.55 18.58 40.08
CA SER A 36 9.62 19.43 39.34
C SER A 36 9.76 20.92 39.66
N ALA A 37 9.75 21.78 38.66
CA ALA A 37 9.28 23.15 38.78
C ALA A 37 8.48 23.55 37.55
N CYS A 38 7.16 23.64 37.70
CA CYS A 38 6.30 24.44 36.85
C CYS A 38 6.67 25.90 36.99
N SER A 39 6.93 26.58 35.88
CA SER A 39 6.79 28.04 35.85
C SER A 39 6.28 28.47 34.48
N ALA A 40 5.10 29.06 34.50
CA ALA A 40 4.54 29.87 33.45
C ALA A 40 5.46 31.09 33.22
N VAL A 41 5.75 31.39 31.95
CA VAL A 41 6.33 32.70 31.58
C VAL A 41 5.50 33.30 30.45
N GLU A 42 5.10 34.51 30.72
CA GLU A 42 4.33 35.40 29.87
C GLU A 42 5.07 35.85 28.61
N SER A 43 4.26 36.33 27.71
CA SER A 43 4.55 36.94 26.42
C SER A 43 5.69 37.97 26.43
N GLY A 44 6.64 37.79 25.50
CA GLY A 44 7.62 38.80 25.11
C GLY A 44 7.86 38.75 23.60
N SER A 45 7.48 39.78 22.88
CA SER A 45 7.72 39.99 21.46
C SER A 45 9.22 40.13 21.18
N GLY A 46 9.72 39.32 20.25
CA GLY A 46 11.09 39.46 19.74
C GLY A 46 11.30 38.58 18.52
N GLY A 47 11.40 39.18 17.32
CA GLY A 47 11.51 38.51 16.02
C GLY A 47 12.75 37.63 15.90
N GLY A 48 12.56 36.46 15.47
CA GLY A 48 13.57 35.47 15.07
C GLY A 48 12.84 34.28 14.48
N GLY A 49 12.79 34.17 13.17
CA GLY A 49 12.05 33.14 12.45
C GLY A 49 12.51 31.72 12.80
N LYS A 50 11.92 31.12 13.79
CA LYS A 50 11.89 29.65 13.94
C LYS A 50 10.72 29.16 13.10
N SER A 51 11.01 28.51 11.96
CA SER A 51 10.03 27.72 11.24
C SER A 51 9.54 26.61 12.16
N GLY A 52 8.55 26.90 12.98
CA GLY A 52 7.88 25.89 13.76
C GLY A 52 7.20 24.92 12.81
N VAL A 53 7.64 23.66 12.82
CA VAL A 53 6.90 22.58 12.17
C VAL A 53 5.53 22.56 12.87
N GLY A 54 4.45 22.86 12.13
CA GLY A 54 3.08 22.85 12.64
C GLY A 54 2.73 21.48 13.21
N SER A 55 1.80 21.44 14.13
CA SER A 55 1.33 20.17 14.66
C SER A 55 0.61 19.36 13.57
N PRO A 56 0.85 18.04 13.49
CA PRO A 56 0.18 17.19 12.50
C PRO A 56 -1.33 17.20 12.71
N THR A 57 -2.07 17.18 11.61
CA THR A 57 -3.53 17.01 11.63
C THR A 57 -3.86 15.54 11.84
N LYS A 58 -4.44 15.19 12.98
CA LYS A 58 -4.86 13.82 13.32
C LYS A 58 -6.30 13.52 12.88
N THR A 59 -7.11 14.55 12.74
CA THR A 59 -8.51 14.43 12.28
C THR A 59 -8.52 14.37 10.76
N GLN A 60 -9.28 13.44 10.20
CA GLN A 60 -9.44 13.33 8.74
C GLN A 60 -9.93 14.68 8.17
N PRO A 61 -9.25 15.23 7.16
CA PRO A 61 -9.74 16.39 6.45
C PRO A 61 -11.09 16.07 5.79
N THR A 62 -12.08 16.93 6.01
CA THR A 62 -13.44 16.78 5.44
C THR A 62 -13.65 17.68 4.25
N ASP A 63 -12.93 18.80 4.18
CA ASP A 63 -13.04 19.75 3.08
C ASP A 63 -12.45 19.14 1.82
N LYS A 64 -13.21 19.19 0.72
CA LYS A 64 -12.71 18.77 -0.57
C LYS A 64 -11.47 19.59 -0.97
N TYR A 65 -10.50 18.93 -1.53
CA TYR A 65 -9.36 19.62 -2.12
C TYR A 65 -9.79 20.50 -3.28
N VAL A 66 -9.30 21.73 -3.31
CA VAL A 66 -9.46 22.64 -4.42
C VAL A 66 -8.09 22.95 -4.99
N ARG A 67 -7.87 22.53 -6.22
CA ARG A 67 -6.61 22.80 -6.96
C ARG A 67 -6.44 24.30 -7.16
N SER A 68 -5.27 24.82 -6.83
CA SER A 68 -4.92 26.23 -6.97
C SER A 68 -3.58 26.37 -7.67
N ASP A 69 -3.51 27.22 -8.69
CA ASP A 69 -2.25 27.52 -9.39
C ASP A 69 -1.54 28.73 -8.82
N LYS A 70 -2.01 29.26 -7.69
CA LYS A 70 -1.32 30.30 -6.93
C LYS A 70 -0.13 29.69 -6.20
N ALA A 71 1.07 29.87 -6.75
CA ALA A 71 2.31 29.42 -6.15
C ALA A 71 2.65 30.20 -4.87
N GLY A 72 3.07 29.46 -3.83
CA GLY A 72 3.72 30.00 -2.64
C GLY A 72 5.25 29.88 -2.73
N ALA A 73 5.89 29.67 -1.56
CA ALA A 73 7.31 29.37 -1.52
C ALA A 73 7.61 28.03 -2.21
N LYS A 74 8.57 28.03 -3.13
CA LYS A 74 9.02 26.79 -3.82
C LYS A 74 9.94 25.99 -2.92
N SER A 75 9.96 24.68 -3.10
CA SER A 75 10.96 23.82 -2.47
C SER A 75 12.36 24.13 -3.04
N PRO A 76 13.40 24.25 -2.20
CA PRO A 76 14.77 24.40 -2.66
C PRO A 76 15.43 23.06 -3.02
N LEU A 77 14.71 21.94 -2.84
CA LEU A 77 15.23 20.60 -3.06
C LEU A 77 15.20 20.21 -4.54
N ALA A 78 15.90 19.14 -4.88
CA ALA A 78 15.99 18.66 -6.25
C ALA A 78 14.62 18.24 -6.82
N PHE A 79 14.43 18.43 -8.12
CA PHE A 79 13.26 17.93 -8.85
C PHE A 79 13.39 16.42 -9.05
N GLN A 80 13.25 15.70 -7.92
CA GLN A 80 13.47 14.26 -7.81
C GLN A 80 12.41 13.64 -6.91
N LEU A 81 11.91 12.47 -7.31
CA LEU A 81 10.95 11.65 -6.58
C LEU A 81 11.58 10.29 -6.25
N GLY A 82 11.69 9.97 -4.97
CA GLY A 82 12.14 8.67 -4.49
C GLY A 82 10.95 7.78 -4.12
N LEU A 83 10.83 6.59 -4.74
CA LEU A 83 9.81 5.59 -4.43
C LEU A 83 10.43 4.44 -3.65
N CYS A 84 10.04 4.29 -2.38
CA CYS A 84 10.38 3.14 -1.55
C CYS A 84 9.21 2.15 -1.57
N MET A 85 9.34 1.10 -2.37
CA MET A 85 8.29 0.13 -2.68
C MET A 85 8.54 -1.20 -1.99
N VAL A 86 7.47 -1.92 -1.62
CA VAL A 86 7.57 -3.32 -1.15
C VAL A 86 8.01 -4.23 -2.29
N GLN A 87 7.42 -4.03 -3.46
CA GLN A 87 7.69 -4.79 -4.69
C GLN A 87 7.33 -3.95 -5.92
N VAL A 88 7.74 -4.41 -7.10
CA VAL A 88 7.35 -3.82 -8.40
C VAL A 88 6.89 -4.94 -9.35
N GLN A 89 5.83 -5.64 -8.93
CA GLN A 89 5.16 -6.71 -9.72
C GLN A 89 3.66 -6.66 -9.50
N GLY A 90 2.89 -7.37 -10.33
CA GLY A 90 1.42 -7.36 -10.26
C GLY A 90 0.83 -5.96 -10.41
N ALA A 91 -0.27 -5.71 -9.72
CA ALA A 91 -0.97 -4.44 -9.79
C ALA A 91 -0.14 -3.24 -9.26
N ILE A 92 0.74 -3.46 -8.25
CA ILE A 92 1.57 -2.37 -7.73
C ILE A 92 2.66 -1.91 -8.69
N LYS A 93 3.04 -2.75 -9.68
CA LYS A 93 3.93 -2.33 -10.77
C LYS A 93 3.30 -1.21 -11.60
N GLN A 94 1.99 -1.25 -11.81
CA GLN A 94 1.26 -0.20 -12.54
C GLN A 94 1.41 1.17 -11.87
N PHE A 95 1.46 1.22 -10.54
CA PHE A 95 1.73 2.45 -9.80
C PHE A 95 3.12 3.01 -10.12
N ALA A 96 4.15 2.18 -10.05
CA ALA A 96 5.52 2.60 -10.29
C ALA A 96 5.74 3.05 -11.74
N ASP A 97 5.25 2.26 -12.70
CA ASP A 97 5.38 2.57 -14.13
C ASP A 97 4.65 3.88 -14.48
N ALA A 98 3.42 4.06 -13.99
CA ALA A 98 2.64 5.28 -14.24
C ALA A 98 3.25 6.50 -13.55
N ALA A 99 3.79 6.33 -12.34
CA ALA A 99 4.50 7.43 -11.67
C ALA A 99 5.74 7.88 -12.46
N GLN A 100 6.52 6.95 -13.02
CA GLN A 100 7.66 7.29 -13.87
C GLN A 100 7.22 7.97 -15.18
N ALA A 101 6.24 7.40 -15.88
CA ALA A 101 5.74 7.98 -17.13
C ALA A 101 5.15 9.38 -16.93
N ALA A 102 4.36 9.58 -15.86
CA ALA A 102 3.78 10.88 -15.56
C ALA A 102 4.77 11.92 -15.02
N ALA A 103 5.96 11.49 -14.59
CA ALA A 103 7.03 12.38 -14.14
C ALA A 103 7.80 13.03 -15.31
N GLU A 104 7.88 12.34 -16.45
CA GLU A 104 8.67 12.79 -17.63
C GLU A 104 8.28 14.19 -18.13
N PRO A 105 6.98 14.54 -18.32
CA PRO A 105 6.59 15.87 -18.78
C PRO A 105 6.95 17.01 -17.83
N PHE A 106 7.27 16.69 -16.57
CA PHE A 106 7.65 17.64 -15.53
C PHE A 106 9.16 17.77 -15.34
N ASP A 107 9.99 17.03 -16.08
CA ASP A 107 11.42 16.88 -15.83
C ASP A 107 11.70 16.38 -14.38
N LEU A 108 10.80 15.58 -13.81
CA LEU A 108 10.89 15.02 -12.48
C LEU A 108 11.62 13.68 -12.53
N GLU A 109 12.88 13.66 -12.11
CA GLU A 109 13.67 12.42 -12.07
C GLU A 109 13.14 11.46 -11.00
N THR A 110 12.96 10.19 -11.36
CA THR A 110 12.39 9.17 -10.46
C THR A 110 13.42 8.10 -10.08
N PHE A 111 13.43 7.72 -8.80
CA PHE A 111 14.25 6.62 -8.26
C PHE A 111 13.36 5.59 -7.58
N ILE A 112 13.47 4.33 -7.99
CA ILE A 112 12.73 3.24 -7.38
C ILE A 112 13.67 2.37 -6.56
N SER A 113 13.29 2.09 -5.31
CA SER A 113 13.94 1.13 -4.42
C SER A 113 12.94 0.08 -3.96
N VAL A 114 13.34 -1.19 -3.95
CA VAL A 114 12.50 -2.31 -3.50
C VAL A 114 13.02 -2.86 -2.19
N ASN A 115 12.17 -2.83 -1.16
CA ASN A 115 12.53 -3.30 0.19
C ASN A 115 12.21 -4.78 0.43
N ALA A 116 11.36 -5.39 -0.39
CA ALA A 116 10.92 -6.79 -0.28
C ALA A 116 10.34 -7.13 1.12
N SER A 117 9.49 -6.26 1.64
CA SER A 117 8.87 -6.36 2.99
C SER A 117 9.88 -6.34 4.15
N ASN A 118 11.11 -5.89 3.91
CA ASN A 118 12.14 -5.75 4.94
C ASN A 118 12.17 -4.29 5.44
N SER A 119 11.60 -4.05 6.62
CA SER A 119 11.48 -2.71 7.18
C SER A 119 12.83 -2.03 7.45
N ALA A 120 13.87 -2.75 7.84
CA ALA A 120 15.20 -2.18 8.03
C ALA A 120 15.79 -1.70 6.69
N LYS A 121 15.59 -2.48 5.62
CA LYS A 121 15.98 -2.09 4.27
C LYS A 121 15.17 -0.87 3.79
N ALA A 122 13.87 -0.83 4.07
CA ALA A 122 13.01 0.30 3.75
C ALA A 122 13.50 1.60 4.42
N VAL A 123 13.79 1.55 5.72
CA VAL A 123 14.38 2.67 6.47
C VAL A 123 15.70 3.14 5.87
N SER A 124 16.60 2.20 5.52
CA SER A 124 17.89 2.51 4.89
C SER A 124 17.71 3.19 3.53
N GLN A 125 16.79 2.69 2.70
CA GLN A 125 16.49 3.26 1.39
C GLN A 125 15.91 4.67 1.49
N MET A 126 14.96 4.88 2.40
CA MET A 126 14.39 6.20 2.68
C MET A 126 15.47 7.19 3.14
N ASN A 127 16.36 6.80 4.06
CA ASN A 127 17.48 7.64 4.48
C ASN A 127 18.42 7.96 3.31
N SER A 128 18.65 7.04 2.38
CA SER A 128 19.45 7.29 1.16
C SER A 128 18.81 8.37 0.27
N PHE A 129 17.47 8.37 0.12
CA PHE A 129 16.77 9.43 -0.59
C PHE A 129 16.92 10.79 0.11
N LEU A 130 16.80 10.83 1.44
CA LEU A 130 17.00 12.07 2.20
C LEU A 130 18.44 12.61 2.06
N GLN A 131 19.44 11.74 2.09
CA GLN A 131 20.84 12.13 1.84
C GLN A 131 21.07 12.70 0.43
N ARG A 132 20.32 12.25 -0.56
CA ARG A 132 20.33 12.79 -1.93
C ARG A 132 19.57 14.11 -2.07
N GLN A 133 18.87 14.54 -1.02
CA GLN A 133 18.03 15.73 -1.02
C GLN A 133 16.94 15.69 -2.11
N VAL A 134 16.35 14.50 -2.34
CA VAL A 134 15.19 14.40 -3.26
C VAL A 134 14.07 15.30 -2.77
N GLY A 135 13.32 15.87 -3.69
CA GLY A 135 12.28 16.85 -3.37
C GLY A 135 11.02 16.23 -2.81
N MET A 136 10.73 14.97 -3.17
CA MET A 136 9.60 14.18 -2.65
C MET A 136 9.97 12.72 -2.49
N VAL A 137 9.40 12.06 -1.49
CA VAL A 137 9.51 10.63 -1.27
C VAL A 137 8.14 10.00 -1.14
N PHE A 138 8.00 8.79 -1.70
CA PHE A 138 6.85 7.93 -1.49
C PHE A 138 7.27 6.70 -0.68
N ALA A 139 6.45 6.31 0.30
CA ALA A 139 6.69 5.16 1.15
C ALA A 139 5.55 4.14 1.09
N GLN A 140 5.92 2.89 0.86
CA GLN A 140 5.05 1.73 1.01
C GLN A 140 5.73 0.71 1.93
N ASP A 141 5.03 0.25 2.97
CA ASP A 141 5.51 -0.82 3.86
C ASP A 141 4.34 -1.67 4.35
N LEU A 142 4.60 -2.94 4.61
CA LEU A 142 3.69 -3.84 5.31
C LEU A 142 3.76 -3.68 6.84
N ASN A 143 4.83 -3.06 7.35
CA ASN A 143 4.98 -2.68 8.75
C ASN A 143 5.22 -1.16 8.88
N PRO A 144 4.18 -0.34 8.84
CA PRO A 144 4.26 1.12 8.83
C PRO A 144 5.04 1.71 10.01
N ALA A 145 5.01 1.08 11.18
CA ALA A 145 5.62 1.62 12.41
C ALA A 145 7.12 1.90 12.25
N ALA A 146 7.84 1.10 11.46
CA ALA A 146 9.27 1.28 11.23
C ALA A 146 9.59 2.51 10.36
N GLN A 147 8.73 2.87 9.42
CA GLN A 147 8.96 3.99 8.49
C GLN A 147 8.45 5.33 9.01
N VAL A 148 7.50 5.36 9.93
CA VAL A 148 6.93 6.61 10.48
C VAL A 148 8.00 7.59 10.99
N PRO A 149 9.04 7.17 11.76
CA PRO A 149 10.09 8.10 12.21
C PRO A 149 10.87 8.73 11.05
N VAL A 150 11.14 7.97 9.98
CA VAL A 150 11.88 8.46 8.81
C VAL A 150 11.02 9.44 8.00
N LEU A 151 9.73 9.15 7.83
CA LEU A 151 8.80 10.08 7.18
C LEU A 151 8.69 11.41 7.96
N LYS A 152 8.59 11.36 9.29
CA LYS A 152 8.59 12.55 10.13
C LYS A 152 9.91 13.33 10.03
N ASN A 153 11.03 12.62 9.92
CA ASN A 153 12.33 13.27 9.65
C ASN A 153 12.35 13.94 8.26
N ALA A 154 11.82 13.30 7.23
CA ALA A 154 11.69 13.89 5.90
C ALA A 154 10.87 15.20 5.92
N ILE A 155 9.72 15.19 6.60
CA ILE A 155 8.87 16.37 6.81
C ILE A 155 9.66 17.50 7.48
N ASN A 156 10.41 17.20 8.54
CA ASN A 156 11.24 18.18 9.27
C ASN A 156 12.34 18.76 8.39
N GLN A 157 12.86 18.02 7.41
CA GLN A 157 13.86 18.49 6.44
C GLN A 157 13.23 19.26 5.27
N GLY A 158 11.90 19.38 5.20
CA GLY A 158 11.19 20.04 4.11
C GLY A 158 11.06 19.18 2.86
N VAL A 159 11.36 17.89 2.94
CA VAL A 159 11.10 16.93 1.87
C VAL A 159 9.60 16.67 1.79
N GLY A 160 9.01 16.75 0.60
CA GLY A 160 7.64 16.32 0.37
C GLY A 160 7.50 14.84 0.68
N THR A 161 6.40 14.44 1.29
CA THR A 161 6.15 13.04 1.62
C THR A 161 4.80 12.58 1.09
N SER A 162 4.78 11.41 0.51
CA SER A 162 3.56 10.65 0.22
C SER A 162 3.70 9.22 0.73
N ALA A 163 2.61 8.60 1.14
CA ALA A 163 2.66 7.24 1.65
C ALA A 163 1.29 6.55 1.57
N PHE A 164 1.30 5.21 1.52
CA PHE A 164 0.11 4.43 1.78
C PHE A 164 -0.09 4.25 3.29
N ASN A 165 -1.21 4.75 3.82
CA ASN A 165 -1.65 4.57 5.22
C ASN A 165 -0.62 4.97 6.29
N MET A 166 0.28 5.89 5.99
CA MET A 166 1.29 6.42 6.92
C MET A 166 1.27 7.95 6.94
N PRO A 167 1.76 8.59 8.02
CA PRO A 167 1.85 10.05 8.11
C PRO A 167 2.59 10.65 6.92
N ALA A 168 1.93 11.56 6.19
CA ALA A 168 2.51 12.19 5.01
C ALA A 168 1.81 13.51 4.66
N HIS A 169 2.46 14.34 3.82
CA HIS A 169 1.81 15.50 3.22
C HIS A 169 0.67 15.08 2.29
N LEU A 170 0.86 13.99 1.53
CA LEU A 170 -0.18 13.32 0.76
C LEU A 170 -0.28 11.87 1.24
N GLN A 171 -1.23 11.57 2.11
CA GLN A 171 -1.54 10.19 2.43
C GLN A 171 -2.51 9.64 1.40
N MET A 172 -2.14 8.52 0.77
CA MET A 172 -3.04 7.71 -0.05
C MET A 172 -3.59 6.58 0.82
N THR A 173 -4.88 6.37 0.80
CA THR A 173 -5.52 5.36 1.66
C THR A 173 -6.78 4.84 1.01
N ALA A 174 -7.14 3.61 1.37
CA ALA A 174 -8.42 3.02 1.02
C ALA A 174 -9.13 2.60 2.31
N SER A 175 -10.45 2.77 2.37
CA SER A 175 -11.21 2.19 3.45
C SER A 175 -11.26 0.69 3.27
N GLN A 176 -10.33 -0.01 3.89
CA GLN A 176 -10.27 -1.47 3.83
C GLN A 176 -11.57 -2.10 4.33
N TYR A 177 -12.17 -1.50 5.35
CA TYR A 177 -13.46 -1.95 5.88
C TYR A 177 -14.59 -1.86 4.84
N GLU A 178 -14.73 -0.74 4.14
CA GLU A 178 -15.76 -0.59 3.10
C GLU A 178 -15.50 -1.50 1.90
N ILE A 179 -14.25 -1.73 1.55
CA ILE A 179 -13.87 -2.69 0.49
C ILE A 179 -14.29 -4.10 0.87
N GLY A 180 -14.04 -4.52 2.11
CA GLY A 180 -14.48 -5.82 2.60
C GLY A 180 -16.00 -5.97 2.55
N LYS A 181 -16.74 -4.93 2.95
CA LYS A 181 -18.21 -4.93 2.83
C LYS A 181 -18.66 -5.04 1.37
N GLN A 182 -18.06 -4.26 0.48
CA GLN A 182 -18.40 -4.26 -0.93
C GLN A 182 -18.15 -5.62 -1.59
N ALA A 183 -16.98 -6.22 -1.32
CA ALA A 183 -16.64 -7.54 -1.84
C ALA A 183 -17.59 -8.63 -1.30
N ALA A 184 -17.86 -8.62 0.01
CA ALA A 184 -18.79 -9.55 0.62
C ALA A 184 -20.23 -9.42 0.07
N GLN A 185 -20.69 -8.17 -0.10
CA GLN A 185 -22.03 -7.92 -0.66
C GLN A 185 -22.11 -8.43 -2.10
N GLY A 186 -21.13 -8.14 -2.95
CA GLY A 186 -21.10 -8.66 -4.32
C GLY A 186 -21.04 -10.18 -4.38
N THR A 187 -20.34 -10.83 -3.46
CA THR A 187 -20.34 -12.28 -3.33
C THR A 187 -21.74 -12.81 -2.97
N LEU A 188 -22.42 -12.20 -1.99
CA LEU A 188 -23.79 -12.61 -1.60
C LEU A 188 -24.80 -12.34 -2.72
N ASP A 189 -24.70 -11.21 -3.42
CA ASP A 189 -25.59 -10.87 -4.54
C ASP A 189 -25.44 -11.89 -5.68
N TYR A 190 -24.20 -12.32 -5.96
CA TYR A 190 -23.96 -13.39 -6.94
C TYR A 190 -24.56 -14.74 -6.49
N ILE A 191 -24.36 -15.11 -5.22
CA ILE A 191 -24.90 -16.35 -4.64
C ILE A 191 -26.43 -16.34 -4.72
N ALA A 192 -27.08 -15.23 -4.37
CA ALA A 192 -28.52 -15.10 -4.45
C ALA A 192 -29.05 -15.25 -5.88
N LYS A 193 -28.37 -14.61 -6.84
CA LYS A 193 -28.80 -14.58 -8.23
C LYS A 193 -28.51 -15.87 -8.99
N ASN A 194 -27.39 -16.56 -8.70
CA ASN A 194 -26.88 -17.64 -9.55
C ASN A 194 -26.77 -19.00 -8.84
N LEU A 195 -26.79 -19.03 -7.50
CA LEU A 195 -26.57 -20.24 -6.70
C LEU A 195 -27.75 -20.55 -5.76
N ASN A 196 -28.94 -19.94 -5.98
CA ASN A 196 -30.16 -20.18 -5.20
C ASN A 196 -29.99 -20.00 -3.68
N ASN A 197 -29.10 -19.10 -3.23
CA ASN A 197 -28.72 -18.88 -1.84
C ASN A 197 -28.06 -20.12 -1.17
N GLU A 198 -27.40 -20.97 -1.94
CA GLU A 198 -26.66 -22.11 -1.43
C GLU A 198 -25.18 -22.01 -1.82
N ALA A 199 -24.30 -21.95 -0.83
CA ALA A 199 -22.86 -21.86 -1.06
C ALA A 199 -22.04 -22.44 0.09
N LYS A 200 -20.89 -23.04 -0.26
CA LYS A 200 -19.80 -23.37 0.65
C LYS A 200 -18.63 -22.46 0.32
N ILE A 201 -18.36 -21.50 1.20
CA ILE A 201 -17.38 -20.44 1.02
C ILE A 201 -16.06 -20.80 1.70
N VAL A 202 -14.96 -20.61 0.98
CA VAL A 202 -13.60 -20.52 1.50
C VAL A 202 -13.18 -19.07 1.42
N HIS A 203 -12.84 -18.47 2.56
CA HIS A 203 -12.33 -17.11 2.67
C HIS A 203 -10.85 -17.09 3.02
N PHE A 204 -10.05 -16.31 2.28
CA PHE A 204 -8.66 -16.02 2.61
C PHE A 204 -8.56 -14.66 3.28
N ASN A 205 -8.33 -14.63 4.60
CA ASN A 205 -8.28 -13.41 5.39
C ASN A 205 -6.88 -12.80 5.52
N PHE A 206 -6.85 -11.52 5.90
CA PHE A 206 -5.65 -10.72 6.14
C PHE A 206 -5.54 -10.22 7.59
N ASP A 207 -6.15 -10.90 8.55
CA ASP A 207 -6.14 -10.51 9.98
C ASP A 207 -4.72 -10.33 10.55
N TYR A 208 -3.74 -10.97 9.96
CA TYR A 208 -2.33 -10.86 10.32
C TYR A 208 -1.68 -9.51 9.92
N ASN A 209 -2.33 -8.74 9.04
CA ASN A 209 -1.82 -7.47 8.53
C ASN A 209 -2.66 -6.31 9.06
N GLU A 210 -2.17 -5.59 10.07
CA GLU A 210 -2.90 -4.49 10.73
C GLU A 210 -3.46 -3.45 9.74
N ALA A 211 -2.77 -3.20 8.63
CA ALA A 211 -3.21 -2.23 7.63
C ALA A 211 -4.39 -2.72 6.78
N VAL A 212 -4.57 -4.03 6.63
CA VAL A 212 -5.58 -4.67 5.79
C VAL A 212 -6.66 -5.39 6.59
N ALA A 213 -6.41 -5.78 7.84
CA ALA A 213 -7.35 -6.48 8.71
C ALA A 213 -8.77 -5.84 8.79
N PRO A 214 -8.95 -4.51 8.69
CA PRO A 214 -10.28 -3.93 8.62
C PRO A 214 -11.12 -4.44 7.43
N ARG A 215 -10.49 -4.93 6.34
CA ARG A 215 -11.20 -5.55 5.20
C ARG A 215 -11.99 -6.78 5.65
N ASP A 216 -11.34 -7.66 6.40
CA ASP A 216 -11.96 -8.88 6.88
C ASP A 216 -13.03 -8.61 7.95
N LYS A 217 -12.86 -7.55 8.74
CA LYS A 217 -13.92 -7.08 9.64
C LYS A 217 -15.16 -6.66 8.86
N GLY A 218 -15.02 -5.85 7.81
CA GLY A 218 -16.12 -5.43 6.95
C GLY A 218 -16.78 -6.62 6.25
N TRP A 219 -15.98 -7.54 5.73
CA TRP A 219 -16.45 -8.78 5.11
C TRP A 219 -17.30 -9.61 6.09
N ARG A 220 -16.80 -9.87 7.31
CA ARG A 220 -17.51 -10.66 8.33
C ARG A 220 -18.80 -9.99 8.79
N GLU A 221 -18.87 -8.67 8.85
CA GLU A 221 -20.09 -7.94 9.20
C GLU A 221 -21.21 -8.19 8.18
N VAL A 222 -20.90 -8.15 6.89
CA VAL A 222 -21.88 -8.48 5.85
C VAL A 222 -22.25 -9.97 5.91
N MET A 223 -21.25 -10.84 6.02
CA MET A 223 -21.46 -12.28 6.08
C MET A 223 -22.20 -12.77 7.34
N ALA A 224 -22.25 -11.97 8.40
CA ALA A 224 -23.09 -12.27 9.56
C ALA A 224 -24.58 -12.34 9.22
N ASN A 225 -25.01 -11.66 8.15
CA ASN A 225 -26.41 -11.64 7.67
C ASN A 225 -26.63 -12.55 6.45
N LYS A 226 -25.71 -13.47 6.17
CA LYS A 226 -25.82 -14.39 5.03
C LYS A 226 -27.05 -15.31 5.13
N PRO A 227 -27.64 -15.74 4.00
CA PRO A 227 -28.71 -16.73 3.99
C PRO A 227 -28.33 -18.03 4.69
N PRO A 228 -29.29 -18.77 5.28
CA PRO A 228 -29.00 -20.02 6.00
C PRO A 228 -28.30 -21.09 5.16
N GLY A 229 -28.55 -21.16 3.85
CA GLY A 229 -27.89 -22.09 2.93
C GLY A 229 -26.43 -21.72 2.59
N VAL A 230 -25.97 -20.53 2.99
CA VAL A 230 -24.59 -20.09 2.78
C VAL A 230 -23.74 -20.47 4.00
N GLN A 231 -22.71 -21.26 3.79
CA GLN A 231 -21.82 -21.76 4.84
C GLN A 231 -20.39 -21.26 4.58
N ILE A 232 -19.74 -20.69 5.58
CA ILE A 232 -18.30 -20.43 5.56
C ILE A 232 -17.62 -21.68 6.10
N ILE A 233 -17.06 -22.50 5.23
CA ILE A 233 -16.45 -23.80 5.59
C ILE A 233 -14.98 -23.65 5.99
N ALA A 234 -14.33 -22.55 5.54
CA ALA A 234 -12.96 -22.22 5.94
C ALA A 234 -12.75 -20.72 5.91
N ASP A 235 -12.09 -20.20 6.93
CA ASP A 235 -11.59 -18.83 7.04
C ASP A 235 -10.08 -18.93 7.36
N ILE A 236 -9.23 -18.67 6.35
CA ILE A 236 -7.83 -19.07 6.33
C ILE A 236 -6.92 -17.84 6.29
N PRO A 237 -5.95 -17.71 7.21
CA PRO A 237 -4.94 -16.67 7.11
C PRO A 237 -4.14 -16.80 5.80
N GLY A 238 -4.14 -15.71 5.01
CA GLY A 238 -3.50 -15.64 3.70
C GLY A 238 -1.98 -15.43 3.73
N ASN A 239 -1.34 -15.60 4.87
CA ASN A 239 0.11 -15.42 5.01
C ASN A 239 0.86 -16.74 4.74
N PRO A 240 1.92 -16.71 3.89
CA PRO A 240 2.31 -15.62 2.97
C PRO A 240 1.31 -15.46 1.82
N GLU A 241 1.14 -14.21 1.33
CA GLU A 241 0.27 -13.90 0.21
C GLU A 241 0.92 -14.36 -1.11
N THR A 242 0.77 -15.65 -1.42
CA THR A 242 1.31 -16.28 -2.63
C THR A 242 0.28 -17.20 -3.29
N GLN A 243 0.40 -17.39 -4.61
CA GLN A 243 -0.43 -18.36 -5.32
C GLN A 243 -0.21 -19.79 -4.80
N GLU A 244 1.03 -20.14 -4.40
CA GLU A 244 1.35 -21.44 -3.80
C GLU A 244 0.56 -21.68 -2.50
N LYS A 245 0.47 -20.67 -1.64
CA LYS A 245 -0.34 -20.74 -0.41
C LYS A 245 -1.81 -20.98 -0.72
N GLY A 246 -2.39 -20.23 -1.66
CA GLY A 246 -3.77 -20.40 -2.10
C GLY A 246 -4.02 -21.79 -2.69
N ASN A 247 -3.11 -22.28 -3.53
CA ASN A 247 -3.19 -23.61 -4.15
C ASN A 247 -3.14 -24.72 -3.09
N THR A 248 -2.16 -24.70 -2.21
CA THR A 248 -1.97 -25.73 -1.17
C THR A 248 -3.16 -25.78 -0.21
N ALA A 249 -3.64 -24.62 0.23
CA ALA A 249 -4.80 -24.54 1.11
C ALA A 249 -6.04 -25.11 0.43
N MET A 250 -6.33 -24.72 -0.80
CA MET A 250 -7.48 -25.17 -1.56
C MET A 250 -7.41 -26.68 -1.85
N ALA A 251 -6.24 -27.21 -2.23
CA ALA A 251 -6.05 -28.63 -2.43
C ALA A 251 -6.39 -29.47 -1.16
N SER A 252 -6.02 -28.94 0.00
CA SER A 252 -6.35 -29.58 1.29
C SER A 252 -7.85 -29.52 1.61
N ILE A 253 -8.52 -28.42 1.25
CA ILE A 253 -9.97 -28.26 1.44
C ILE A 253 -10.73 -29.23 0.56
N LEU A 254 -10.36 -29.36 -0.72
CA LEU A 254 -11.00 -30.24 -1.68
C LEU A 254 -11.00 -31.72 -1.26
N GLN A 255 -10.07 -32.14 -0.41
CA GLN A 255 -10.06 -33.49 0.17
C GLN A 255 -11.15 -33.70 1.22
N LYS A 256 -11.60 -32.63 1.90
CA LYS A 256 -12.60 -32.71 2.97
C LYS A 256 -13.99 -32.29 2.50
N ASP A 257 -14.02 -31.22 1.70
CA ASP A 257 -15.21 -30.57 1.17
C ASP A 257 -15.10 -30.45 -0.36
N PRO A 258 -15.26 -31.56 -1.10
CA PRO A 258 -15.07 -31.56 -2.56
C PRO A 258 -16.13 -30.73 -3.30
N ASP A 259 -17.22 -30.36 -2.65
CA ASP A 259 -18.34 -29.59 -3.18
C ASP A 259 -18.28 -28.09 -2.87
N VAL A 260 -17.14 -27.59 -2.34
CA VAL A 260 -16.90 -26.14 -2.20
C VAL A 260 -17.14 -25.44 -3.54
N ASN A 261 -17.89 -24.33 -3.52
CA ASN A 261 -18.31 -23.67 -4.76
C ASN A 261 -18.11 -22.15 -4.75
N VAL A 262 -17.64 -21.55 -3.63
CA VAL A 262 -17.28 -20.14 -3.57
C VAL A 262 -15.92 -19.98 -2.90
N VAL A 263 -15.06 -19.14 -3.49
CA VAL A 263 -13.77 -18.75 -2.92
C VAL A 263 -13.62 -17.25 -3.02
N ASP A 264 -13.26 -16.59 -1.92
CA ASP A 264 -12.97 -15.17 -1.92
C ASP A 264 -11.72 -14.79 -1.11
N GLY A 265 -11.17 -13.57 -1.35
CA GLY A 265 -9.96 -13.10 -0.70
C GLY A 265 -9.13 -12.18 -1.58
N GLY A 266 -7.82 -12.06 -1.30
CA GLY A 266 -6.90 -11.35 -2.19
C GLY A 266 -6.66 -12.11 -3.50
N ASP A 267 -6.56 -11.41 -4.62
CA ASP A 267 -6.43 -12.00 -5.97
C ASP A 267 -5.34 -13.07 -6.04
N THR A 268 -4.17 -12.80 -5.48
CA THR A 268 -3.04 -13.75 -5.51
C THR A 268 -3.40 -15.11 -4.90
N LEU A 269 -4.12 -15.13 -3.78
CA LEU A 269 -4.54 -16.34 -3.09
C LEU A 269 -5.66 -17.05 -3.84
N VAL A 270 -6.63 -16.29 -4.35
CA VAL A 270 -7.78 -16.80 -5.10
C VAL A 270 -7.34 -17.40 -6.44
N LEU A 271 -6.36 -16.81 -7.12
CA LEU A 271 -5.73 -17.38 -8.32
C LEU A 271 -5.02 -18.71 -8.02
N GLY A 272 -4.35 -18.79 -6.87
CA GLY A 272 -3.78 -20.05 -6.38
C GLY A 272 -4.86 -21.11 -6.14
N ALA A 273 -5.96 -20.74 -5.49
CA ALA A 273 -7.10 -21.63 -5.28
C ALA A 273 -7.74 -22.10 -6.60
N LEU A 274 -7.87 -21.19 -7.58
CA LEU A 274 -8.33 -21.54 -8.94
C LEU A 274 -7.45 -22.59 -9.59
N SER A 275 -6.13 -22.50 -9.42
CA SER A 275 -5.19 -23.49 -9.95
C SER A 275 -5.44 -24.88 -9.34
N ALA A 276 -5.68 -24.98 -8.03
CA ALA A 276 -6.02 -26.25 -7.36
C ALA A 276 -7.38 -26.81 -7.84
N LEU A 277 -8.39 -25.95 -8.01
CA LEU A 277 -9.69 -26.31 -8.54
C LEU A 277 -9.61 -26.84 -9.97
N ARG A 278 -8.77 -26.22 -10.82
CA ARG A 278 -8.49 -26.69 -12.17
C ARG A 278 -7.78 -28.05 -12.17
N ALA A 279 -6.81 -28.25 -11.30
CA ALA A 279 -6.12 -29.52 -11.14
C ALA A 279 -7.05 -30.65 -10.68
N ALA A 280 -8.09 -30.33 -9.89
CA ALA A 280 -9.14 -31.24 -9.48
C ALA A 280 -10.25 -31.43 -10.54
N GLY A 281 -10.09 -30.90 -11.76
CA GLY A 281 -11.08 -30.98 -12.84
C GLY A 281 -12.30 -30.09 -12.71
N ARG A 282 -12.28 -29.16 -11.73
CA ARG A 282 -13.42 -28.30 -11.39
C ARG A 282 -13.38 -26.90 -12.01
N GLY A 283 -12.34 -26.58 -12.78
CA GLY A 283 -12.16 -25.25 -13.36
C GLY A 283 -13.26 -24.78 -14.33
N SER A 284 -14.17 -25.67 -14.75
CA SER A 284 -15.29 -25.35 -15.64
C SER A 284 -16.67 -25.58 -14.99
N ASP A 285 -16.72 -25.78 -13.67
CA ASP A 285 -17.97 -25.97 -12.95
C ASP A 285 -18.84 -24.72 -13.03
N LYS A 286 -20.08 -24.84 -13.48
CA LYS A 286 -21.00 -23.71 -13.63
C LYS A 286 -21.40 -23.07 -12.30
N ASN A 287 -21.36 -23.83 -11.22
CA ASN A 287 -21.72 -23.36 -9.88
C ASN A 287 -20.50 -22.82 -9.10
N LEU A 288 -19.31 -22.83 -9.71
CA LEU A 288 -18.10 -22.30 -9.08
C LEU A 288 -18.01 -20.80 -9.29
N ALA A 289 -17.75 -20.05 -8.23
CA ALA A 289 -17.59 -18.61 -8.27
C ALA A 289 -16.40 -18.15 -7.39
N LEU A 290 -15.51 -17.37 -7.98
CA LEU A 290 -14.34 -16.82 -7.33
C LEU A 290 -14.41 -15.29 -7.34
N PHE A 291 -14.03 -14.67 -6.20
CA PHE A 291 -14.05 -13.23 -6.01
C PHE A 291 -12.72 -12.78 -5.43
N GLY A 292 -12.12 -11.79 -6.06
CA GLY A 292 -10.83 -11.26 -5.64
C GLY A 292 -10.87 -9.81 -5.21
N VAL A 293 -9.79 -9.36 -4.62
CA VAL A 293 -9.52 -7.95 -4.33
C VAL A 293 -8.08 -7.66 -4.74
N ASN A 294 -7.84 -6.53 -5.31
CA ASN A 294 -6.64 -5.78 -5.68
C ASN A 294 -6.58 -5.44 -7.18
N GLY A 295 -7.34 -6.10 -8.07
CA GLY A 295 -7.29 -5.86 -9.51
C GLY A 295 -6.01 -6.41 -10.16
N ASP A 296 -5.53 -7.57 -9.71
CA ASP A 296 -4.38 -8.22 -10.33
C ASP A 296 -4.67 -8.47 -11.83
N PRO A 297 -3.73 -8.14 -12.75
CA PRO A 297 -3.94 -8.35 -14.18
C PRO A 297 -4.38 -9.75 -14.56
N GLN A 298 -3.86 -10.78 -13.87
CA GLN A 298 -4.27 -12.16 -14.11
C GLN A 298 -5.72 -12.39 -13.67
N ALA A 299 -6.16 -11.80 -12.55
CA ALA A 299 -7.54 -11.90 -12.08
C ALA A 299 -8.51 -11.21 -13.06
N VAL A 300 -8.14 -10.04 -13.58
CA VAL A 300 -8.92 -9.32 -14.60
C VAL A 300 -9.09 -10.17 -15.87
N GLU A 301 -8.02 -10.82 -16.35
CA GLU A 301 -8.11 -11.73 -17.51
C GLU A 301 -8.95 -12.98 -17.20
N GLU A 302 -8.93 -13.49 -15.97
CA GLU A 302 -9.81 -14.59 -15.56
C GLU A 302 -11.28 -14.17 -15.56
N VAL A 303 -11.62 -12.96 -15.08
CA VAL A 303 -12.98 -12.40 -15.18
C VAL A 303 -13.39 -12.28 -16.65
N LYS A 304 -12.52 -11.73 -17.50
CA LYS A 304 -12.74 -11.54 -18.93
C LYS A 304 -12.99 -12.87 -19.66
N SER A 305 -12.35 -13.94 -19.24
CA SER A 305 -12.54 -15.28 -19.82
C SER A 305 -13.95 -15.84 -19.66
N GLY A 306 -14.77 -15.25 -18.75
CA GLY A 306 -16.10 -15.74 -18.42
C GLY A 306 -16.12 -17.06 -17.63
N GLY A 307 -14.95 -17.46 -17.10
CA GLY A 307 -14.78 -18.65 -16.29
C GLY A 307 -15.37 -18.53 -14.88
N PRO A 308 -14.85 -19.30 -13.91
CA PRO A 308 -15.34 -19.26 -12.54
C PRO A 308 -14.97 -17.97 -11.78
N TYR A 309 -13.98 -17.21 -12.22
CA TYR A 309 -13.64 -15.91 -11.61
C TYR A 309 -14.70 -14.87 -12.02
N LYS A 310 -15.44 -14.32 -11.06
CA LYS A 310 -16.62 -13.50 -11.32
C LYS A 310 -16.39 -12.00 -11.15
N ALA A 311 -15.55 -11.63 -10.21
CA ALA A 311 -15.18 -10.24 -9.99
C ALA A 311 -13.84 -10.12 -9.27
N THR A 312 -13.13 -9.00 -9.52
CA THR A 312 -12.11 -8.47 -8.62
C THR A 312 -12.45 -7.02 -8.28
N TYR A 313 -12.19 -6.62 -7.04
CA TYR A 313 -12.38 -5.25 -6.56
C TYR A 313 -11.05 -4.53 -6.62
N ALA A 314 -10.88 -3.73 -7.68
CA ALA A 314 -9.60 -3.18 -8.07
C ALA A 314 -9.32 -1.81 -7.47
N PHE A 315 -8.06 -1.57 -7.10
CA PHE A 315 -7.50 -0.24 -6.96
C PHE A 315 -6.83 0.15 -8.28
N ASN A 316 -7.12 1.34 -8.77
CA ASN A 316 -6.42 1.81 -9.97
C ASN A 316 -5.05 2.39 -9.59
N PHE A 317 -4.08 1.52 -9.46
CA PHE A 317 -2.72 1.91 -9.09
C PHE A 317 -2.04 2.78 -10.14
N ALA A 318 -2.38 2.64 -11.43
CA ALA A 318 -1.82 3.49 -12.48
C ALA A 318 -2.24 4.95 -12.31
N ILE A 319 -3.51 5.21 -12.06
CA ILE A 319 -4.01 6.56 -11.78
C ILE A 319 -3.37 7.16 -10.52
N LEU A 320 -3.16 6.34 -9.49
CA LEU A 320 -2.49 6.80 -8.25
C LEU A 320 -1.01 7.13 -8.48
N GLY A 321 -0.34 6.40 -9.35
CA GLY A 321 1.03 6.73 -9.77
C GLY A 321 1.08 8.09 -10.49
N THR A 322 0.14 8.33 -11.39
CA THR A 322 -0.02 9.63 -12.08
C THR A 322 -0.30 10.76 -11.08
N LEU A 323 -1.23 10.52 -10.13
CA LEU A 323 -1.51 11.47 -9.05
C LEU A 323 -0.25 11.81 -8.24
N LEU A 324 0.57 10.82 -7.89
CA LEU A 324 1.80 11.05 -7.15
C LEU A 324 2.74 12.00 -7.89
N SER A 325 2.96 11.81 -9.19
CA SER A 325 3.87 12.63 -9.96
C SER A 325 3.36 14.06 -10.17
N ASP A 326 2.06 14.23 -10.46
CA ASP A 326 1.44 15.56 -10.51
C ASP A 326 1.58 16.29 -9.16
N MET A 327 1.28 15.61 -8.04
CA MET A 327 1.38 16.24 -6.72
C MET A 327 2.84 16.50 -6.32
N SER A 328 3.79 15.70 -6.78
CA SER A 328 5.23 15.94 -6.55
C SER A 328 5.71 17.19 -7.29
N ASP A 329 5.34 17.36 -8.55
CA ASP A 329 5.61 18.55 -9.33
C ASP A 329 5.01 19.80 -8.67
N ARG A 330 3.75 19.72 -8.28
CA ARG A 330 3.05 20.83 -7.60
C ARG A 330 3.72 21.23 -6.30
N TRP A 331 4.10 20.24 -5.47
CA TRP A 331 4.82 20.48 -4.22
C TRP A 331 6.12 21.24 -4.45
N LEU A 332 6.91 20.80 -5.40
CA LEU A 332 8.21 21.38 -5.71
C LEU A 332 8.10 22.80 -6.30
N LYS A 333 7.04 23.07 -7.04
CA LYS A 333 6.70 24.40 -7.56
C LYS A 333 6.05 25.32 -6.52
N GLY A 334 5.80 24.84 -5.29
CA GLY A 334 5.16 25.62 -4.21
C GLY A 334 3.65 25.77 -4.40
N LEU A 335 3.05 24.94 -5.24
CA LEU A 335 1.60 24.85 -5.41
C LEU A 335 0.99 23.98 -4.30
N ASN A 336 -0.33 24.10 -4.10
CA ASN A 336 -0.99 23.27 -3.12
C ASN A 336 -1.20 21.83 -3.62
N ILE A 337 -1.17 20.88 -2.68
CA ILE A 337 -1.50 19.47 -2.88
C ILE A 337 -2.55 19.02 -1.85
N PRO A 338 -3.35 17.98 -2.12
CA PRO A 338 -4.24 17.41 -1.11
C PRO A 338 -3.43 16.76 0.02
N MET A 339 -4.02 16.73 1.21
CA MET A 339 -3.44 16.01 2.36
C MET A 339 -3.82 14.53 2.37
N LEU A 340 -4.97 14.21 1.76
CA LEU A 340 -5.54 12.86 1.76
C LEU A 340 -6.16 12.55 0.40
N ALA A 341 -5.78 11.41 -0.15
CA ALA A 341 -6.44 10.76 -1.27
C ALA A 341 -7.12 9.47 -0.78
N VAL A 342 -8.44 9.44 -0.77
CA VAL A 342 -9.24 8.24 -0.44
C VAL A 342 -9.55 7.49 -1.72
N VAL A 343 -9.13 6.23 -1.77
CA VAL A 343 -9.20 5.38 -2.96
C VAL A 343 -10.34 4.37 -2.79
N PRO A 344 -11.44 4.47 -3.56
CA PRO A 344 -12.45 3.42 -3.61
C PRO A 344 -11.93 2.20 -4.35
N ALA A 345 -12.47 1.03 -4.06
CA ALA A 345 -12.31 -0.11 -4.94
C ALA A 345 -13.36 -0.07 -6.06
N VAL A 346 -12.94 -0.38 -7.27
CA VAL A 346 -13.80 -0.44 -8.45
C VAL A 346 -14.11 -1.91 -8.75
N PRO A 347 -15.39 -2.33 -8.81
CA PRO A 347 -15.73 -3.70 -9.17
C PRO A 347 -15.43 -3.94 -10.65
N ILE A 348 -14.64 -4.96 -10.94
CA ILE A 348 -14.33 -5.45 -12.28
C ILE A 348 -15.08 -6.78 -12.44
N ASP A 349 -16.34 -6.70 -12.90
CA ASP A 349 -17.29 -7.81 -12.92
C ASP A 349 -18.02 -7.98 -14.26
N SER A 350 -17.71 -7.12 -15.22
CA SER A 350 -18.39 -7.10 -16.51
C SER A 350 -17.45 -6.71 -17.65
N PRO A 351 -17.76 -7.05 -18.92
CA PRO A 351 -16.97 -6.61 -20.07
C PRO A 351 -16.77 -5.10 -20.14
N ALA A 352 -17.79 -4.31 -19.80
CA ALA A 352 -17.71 -2.84 -19.79
C ALA A 352 -16.75 -2.34 -18.71
N ALA A 353 -16.84 -2.87 -17.48
CA ALA A 353 -15.92 -2.52 -16.38
C ALA A 353 -14.47 -2.91 -16.71
N ILE A 354 -14.26 -4.06 -17.36
CA ILE A 354 -12.93 -4.50 -17.81
C ILE A 354 -12.37 -3.53 -18.86
N GLU A 355 -13.18 -3.13 -19.85
CA GLU A 355 -12.74 -2.21 -20.90
C GLU A 355 -12.34 -0.84 -20.31
N GLU A 356 -13.18 -0.28 -19.44
CA GLU A 356 -12.90 0.99 -18.77
C GLU A 356 -11.64 0.91 -17.89
N TYR A 357 -11.51 -0.15 -17.09
CA TYR A 357 -10.34 -0.38 -16.25
C TYR A 357 -9.06 -0.53 -17.08
N ASN A 358 -9.08 -1.36 -18.12
CA ASN A 358 -7.92 -1.57 -19.00
C ASN A 358 -7.51 -0.28 -19.72
N LYS A 359 -8.48 0.54 -20.17
CA LYS A 359 -8.21 1.86 -20.76
C LYS A 359 -7.49 2.77 -19.79
N SER A 360 -7.97 2.81 -18.54
CA SER A 360 -7.39 3.66 -17.50
C SER A 360 -5.99 3.22 -17.06
N ILE A 361 -5.63 1.94 -17.26
CA ILE A 361 -4.27 1.44 -17.02
C ILE A 361 -3.35 1.67 -18.22
N ALA A 362 -3.88 1.49 -19.44
CA ALA A 362 -3.08 1.66 -20.66
C ALA A 362 -2.66 3.11 -20.88
N ASP A 363 -3.53 4.06 -20.55
CA ASP A 363 -3.24 5.50 -20.65
C ASP A 363 -3.83 6.24 -19.42
N PRO A 364 -3.19 6.11 -18.27
CA PRO A 364 -3.68 6.76 -17.05
C PRO A 364 -3.66 8.29 -17.15
N ALA A 365 -2.75 8.87 -17.95
CA ALA A 365 -2.69 10.32 -18.14
C ALA A 365 -3.93 10.84 -18.88
N ALA A 366 -4.43 10.13 -19.88
CA ALA A 366 -5.60 10.54 -20.64
C ALA A 366 -6.90 10.57 -19.82
N VAL A 367 -7.00 9.74 -18.77
CA VAL A 367 -8.19 9.69 -17.90
C VAL A 367 -8.01 10.42 -16.57
N TYR A 368 -6.79 10.89 -16.27
CA TYR A 368 -6.46 11.47 -14.98
C TYR A 368 -7.31 12.70 -14.61
N GLU A 369 -7.58 13.60 -15.56
CA GLU A 369 -8.36 14.82 -15.33
C GLU A 369 -9.81 14.53 -14.91
N THR A 370 -10.36 13.36 -15.26
CA THR A 370 -11.72 12.93 -14.92
C THR A 370 -11.76 11.81 -13.88
N ALA A 371 -10.60 11.45 -13.31
CA ALA A 371 -10.46 10.31 -12.41
C ALA A 371 -11.01 10.54 -11.01
N GLU A 372 -11.14 11.81 -10.57
CA GLU A 372 -11.68 12.15 -9.27
C GLU A 372 -13.16 11.72 -9.15
N GLY A 373 -13.52 11.15 -8.01
CA GLY A 373 -14.82 10.57 -7.78
C GLY A 373 -14.93 9.09 -8.16
N THR A 374 -14.20 8.64 -9.19
CA THR A 374 -14.20 7.24 -9.62
C THR A 374 -13.03 6.46 -9.02
N TYR A 375 -11.82 6.99 -9.13
CA TYR A 375 -10.59 6.28 -8.71
C TYR A 375 -9.94 6.86 -7.46
N PHE A 376 -10.24 8.11 -7.12
CA PHE A 376 -9.83 8.76 -5.88
C PHE A 376 -10.73 9.92 -5.53
N ASN A 377 -10.75 10.29 -4.24
CA ASN A 377 -11.37 11.52 -3.74
C ASN A 377 -10.31 12.27 -2.93
N LEU A 378 -10.18 13.58 -3.16
CA LEU A 378 -9.12 14.42 -2.60
C LEU A 378 -9.66 15.34 -1.51
N TYR A 379 -8.94 15.39 -0.38
CA TYR A 379 -9.34 16.19 0.78
C TYR A 379 -8.18 16.95 1.41
N GLY A 380 -8.51 18.08 2.02
CA GLY A 380 -7.56 18.97 2.68
C GLY A 380 -6.63 19.66 1.70
N SER A 381 -5.73 20.48 2.23
CA SER A 381 -4.76 21.19 1.42
C SER A 381 -3.49 21.50 2.21
N THR A 382 -2.33 21.28 1.61
CA THR A 382 -1.02 21.69 2.13
C THR A 382 -0.13 22.12 0.97
N SER A 383 1.02 22.71 1.27
CA SER A 383 2.01 23.14 0.29
C SER A 383 3.39 23.19 0.93
N TYR A 384 4.44 23.44 0.14
CA TYR A 384 5.77 23.67 0.71
C TYR A 384 5.80 24.83 1.71
N ALA A 385 5.00 25.87 1.49
CA ALA A 385 4.90 27.01 2.43
C ALA A 385 4.29 26.60 3.79
N THR A 386 3.40 25.60 3.79
CA THR A 386 2.74 25.06 4.98
C THR A 386 3.21 23.64 5.33
N ARG A 387 4.43 23.29 4.96
CA ARG A 387 4.99 21.92 5.07
C ARG A 387 5.01 21.32 6.46
N GLY A 388 4.79 22.11 7.50
CA GLY A 388 4.55 21.59 8.83
C GLY A 388 3.17 20.95 9.01
N THR A 389 2.24 21.19 8.08
CA THR A 389 0.89 20.62 8.08
C THR A 389 0.85 19.37 7.23
N TYR A 390 0.61 18.21 7.86
CA TYR A 390 0.49 16.90 7.22
C TYR A 390 -0.55 16.05 7.94
N PHE A 391 -1.05 15.02 7.26
CA PHE A 391 -2.02 14.10 7.85
C PHE A 391 -1.29 12.98 8.60
N ASP A 392 -1.65 12.76 9.88
CA ASP A 392 -1.13 11.70 10.77
C ASP A 392 -2.31 10.94 11.40
N GLY A 393 -3.34 10.65 10.61
CA GLY A 393 -4.52 9.91 10.99
C GLY A 393 -4.63 8.56 10.28
N LYS A 394 -5.55 7.73 10.76
CA LYS A 394 -5.99 6.52 10.06
C LYS A 394 -7.38 6.81 9.48
N VAL A 395 -7.60 6.45 8.22
CA VAL A 395 -8.95 6.37 7.64
C VAL A 395 -9.51 5.00 8.00
N ILE A 396 -10.65 4.99 8.65
CA ILE A 396 -11.34 3.78 9.09
C ILE A 396 -12.31 3.32 8.00
#